data_f764f032e19ef5c1d5985429b08b2c17
#
_entry.id   f764f032e19ef5c1d5985429b08b2c17
#
_cell.length_a   1.000
_cell.length_b   1.000
_cell.length_c   1.000
_cell.angle_alpha   90.00
_cell.angle_beta   90.00
_cell.angle_gamma   90.00
#
_symmetry.space_group_name_H-M   'P 1'
#
loop_
_entity.id
_entity.type
_entity.pdbx_description
1 polymer ?
#
loop_
_entity_poly.entity_id
_entity_poly.type
_entity_poly.pdbx_seq_one_letter_code
_entity_poly.pdbx_strand_id
1 'polypeptide(L)'
;MMRMTVLASGSKGNSTVISSSRTRVLVDAGLSCRELLKRMALAGEDPATLDAILVTHEHIDHVAGLAVLARRLNIPVYLTEPTHRAWVRMVTPRTTMTYAKWLDHVQQEKEVRAAAVTQGNLDGNLDIAAEAAPDQVSADLCEPAPTAKSNPAHLPAVEYFHSGTSFSIGDLDITPFTIPHDAADPCGFVFAAEGLRMAVATDLGYMPPNVKAALKRIDALLLESNHDLEMLRDGPYPWSVKQRVLSRVGHLSNHATAEFLSTDYDGGASYIVLGHLSESNNAPELARIAAEQALASHPKLLGNRLLLAMQSAPLEPITL
;
A
#
# COMPACT_ATOMS: atom_id res chain seq x y z
N MET A 1 -10.75 1.61 22.22
CA MET A 1 -11.39 1.94 20.92
C MET A 1 -10.35 1.77 19.83
N MET A 2 -10.56 0.86 18.90
CA MET A 2 -9.69 0.70 17.72
C MET A 2 -10.38 1.30 16.48
N ARG A 3 -9.58 1.83 15.55
CA ARG A 3 -10.08 2.44 14.33
C ARG A 3 -9.28 1.98 13.11
N MET A 4 -9.99 1.70 12.02
CA MET A 4 -9.44 1.39 10.70
C MET A 4 -9.92 2.44 9.72
N THR A 5 -9.00 3.10 9.02
CA THR A 5 -9.29 4.11 8.00
C THR A 5 -8.58 3.73 6.70
N VAL A 6 -9.30 3.19 5.74
CA VAL A 6 -8.75 2.82 4.43
C VAL A 6 -8.68 4.09 3.58
N LEU A 7 -7.47 4.59 3.35
CA LEU A 7 -7.22 5.79 2.54
C LEU A 7 -7.31 5.53 1.05
N ALA A 8 -6.90 4.35 0.63
CA ALA A 8 -6.99 3.85 -0.74
C ALA A 8 -6.80 2.33 -0.75
N SER A 9 -7.44 1.65 -1.71
CA SER A 9 -7.20 0.24 -1.96
C SER A 9 -7.41 -0.10 -3.43
N GLY A 10 -6.36 -0.61 -4.09
CA GLY A 10 -6.36 -0.99 -5.51
C GLY A 10 -4.99 -0.87 -6.17
N SER A 11 -4.90 -1.24 -7.44
CA SER A 11 -3.64 -1.38 -8.21
C SER A 11 -2.84 -0.07 -8.43
N LYS A 12 -3.39 1.08 -8.03
CA LYS A 12 -2.71 2.39 -8.15
C LYS A 12 -2.25 2.95 -6.81
N GLY A 13 -2.52 2.25 -5.72
CA GLY A 13 -2.04 2.62 -4.41
C GLY A 13 -2.91 2.10 -3.28
N ASN A 14 -2.26 1.53 -2.28
CA ASN A 14 -2.84 0.98 -1.08
C ASN A 14 -2.31 1.74 0.13
N SER A 15 -3.19 2.06 1.06
CA SER A 15 -2.81 2.70 2.31
C SER A 15 -3.96 2.65 3.32
N THR A 16 -3.68 2.19 4.53
CA THR A 16 -4.68 2.05 5.60
C THR A 16 -4.09 2.53 6.92
N VAL A 17 -4.79 3.40 7.64
CA VAL A 17 -4.43 3.77 9.01
C VAL A 17 -5.12 2.82 9.97
N ILE A 18 -4.36 2.24 10.89
CA ILE A 18 -4.87 1.49 12.04
C ILE A 18 -4.46 2.23 13.31
N SER A 19 -5.41 2.44 14.20
CA SER A 19 -5.13 3.11 15.47
C SER A 19 -5.83 2.47 16.65
N SER A 20 -5.17 2.51 17.79
CA SER A 20 -5.73 2.37 19.13
C SER A 20 -6.05 3.73 19.74
N SER A 21 -6.32 3.77 21.04
CA SER A 21 -6.46 5.04 21.78
C SER A 21 -5.17 5.85 21.89
N ARG A 22 -3.99 5.24 21.73
CA ARG A 22 -2.68 5.87 21.96
C ARG A 22 -1.70 5.77 20.79
N THR A 23 -1.86 4.77 19.94
CA THR A 23 -0.91 4.44 18.87
C THR A 23 -1.60 4.47 17.51
N ARG A 24 -0.93 5.00 16.52
CA ARG A 24 -1.44 5.10 15.14
C ARG A 24 -0.36 4.70 14.14
N VAL A 25 -0.66 3.70 13.33
CA VAL A 25 0.26 3.20 12.30
C VAL A 25 -0.36 3.29 10.91
N LEU A 26 0.47 3.53 9.91
CA LEU A 26 0.08 3.48 8.51
C LEU A 26 0.54 2.14 7.92
N VAL A 27 -0.37 1.35 7.38
CA VAL A 27 -0.07 0.16 6.59
C VAL A 27 0.01 0.57 5.14
N ASP A 28 1.17 0.46 4.55
CA ASP A 28 1.55 0.86 3.21
C ASP A 28 1.40 2.36 2.90
N ALA A 29 2.26 2.83 2.03
CA ALA A 29 2.31 4.21 1.53
C ALA A 29 2.31 4.20 0.00
N GLY A 30 1.30 3.55 -0.60
CA GLY A 30 1.24 3.25 -2.03
C GLY A 30 0.85 4.43 -2.92
N LEU A 31 0.48 5.57 -2.34
CA LEU A 31 0.19 6.81 -3.04
C LEU A 31 1.34 7.81 -2.85
N SER A 32 1.40 8.86 -3.69
CA SER A 32 2.34 9.95 -3.45
C SER A 32 2.14 10.56 -2.06
N CYS A 33 3.20 11.08 -1.44
CA CYS A 33 3.13 11.72 -0.12
C CYS A 33 2.04 12.82 -0.09
N ARG A 34 1.96 13.65 -1.13
CA ARG A 34 0.93 14.69 -1.26
C ARG A 34 -0.49 14.11 -1.22
N GLU A 35 -0.74 13.04 -1.97
CA GLU A 35 -2.07 12.41 -2.03
C GLU A 35 -2.41 11.69 -0.71
N LEU A 36 -1.43 11.06 -0.05
CA LEU A 36 -1.61 10.48 1.27
C LEU A 36 -2.06 11.52 2.29
N LEU A 37 -1.34 12.64 2.38
CA LEU A 37 -1.67 13.73 3.31
C LEU A 37 -3.05 14.33 3.03
N LYS A 38 -3.41 14.50 1.76
CA LYS A 38 -4.74 14.97 1.35
C LYS A 38 -5.84 14.00 1.80
N ARG A 39 -5.66 12.69 1.57
CA ARG A 39 -6.65 11.67 1.95
C ARG A 39 -6.76 11.49 3.45
N MET A 40 -5.65 11.57 4.17
CA MET A 40 -5.67 11.60 5.64
C MET A 40 -6.52 12.78 6.14
N ALA A 41 -6.30 13.98 5.61
CA ALA A 41 -7.09 15.16 5.98
C ALA A 41 -8.60 14.98 5.67
N LEU A 42 -8.93 14.41 4.49
CA LEU A 42 -10.33 14.12 4.12
C LEU A 42 -10.99 13.10 5.05
N ALA A 43 -10.22 12.13 5.54
CA ALA A 43 -10.69 11.09 6.46
C ALA A 43 -10.64 11.52 7.94
N GLY A 44 -10.20 12.76 8.24
CA GLY A 44 -10.05 13.25 9.61
C GLY A 44 -8.89 12.61 10.37
N GLU A 45 -7.87 12.12 9.65
CA GLU A 45 -6.61 11.62 10.22
C GLU A 45 -5.54 12.71 10.21
N ASP A 46 -4.89 12.92 11.35
CA ASP A 46 -3.76 13.85 11.46
C ASP A 46 -2.44 13.11 11.17
N PRO A 47 -1.73 13.43 10.08
CA PRO A 47 -0.45 12.80 9.76
C PRO A 47 0.62 12.96 10.85
N ALA A 48 0.58 14.06 11.61
CA ALA A 48 1.56 14.31 12.67
C ALA A 48 1.44 13.35 13.86
N THR A 49 0.33 12.60 13.93
CA THR A 49 0.09 11.63 15.00
C THR A 49 0.46 10.19 14.60
N LEU A 50 1.02 9.99 13.42
CA LEU A 50 1.52 8.67 13.01
C LEU A 50 2.80 8.32 13.77
N ASP A 51 2.82 7.14 14.37
CA ASP A 51 3.98 6.60 15.10
C ASP A 51 4.93 5.79 14.19
N ALA A 52 4.39 5.15 13.15
CA ALA A 52 5.16 4.28 12.26
C ALA A 52 4.46 4.03 10.92
N ILE A 53 5.23 3.56 9.93
CA ILE A 53 4.73 2.97 8.69
C ILE A 53 5.10 1.49 8.68
N LEU A 54 4.13 0.61 8.42
CA LEU A 54 4.34 -0.82 8.17
C LEU A 54 4.22 -1.08 6.68
N VAL A 55 5.10 -1.89 6.13
CA VAL A 55 5.09 -2.25 4.70
C VAL A 55 4.78 -3.73 4.56
N THR A 56 3.74 -4.04 3.76
CA THR A 56 3.35 -5.41 3.44
C THR A 56 4.34 -6.08 2.49
N HIS A 57 4.72 -5.37 1.42
CA HIS A 57 5.70 -5.79 0.41
C HIS A 57 6.16 -4.61 -0.46
N GLU A 58 7.13 -4.85 -1.35
CA GLU A 58 7.84 -3.78 -2.09
C GLU A 58 7.16 -3.27 -3.36
N HIS A 59 6.01 -3.77 -3.78
CA HIS A 59 5.37 -3.30 -5.02
C HIS A 59 5.05 -1.81 -4.97
N ILE A 60 5.12 -1.15 -6.14
CA ILE A 60 5.05 0.32 -6.23
C ILE A 60 3.75 0.88 -5.65
N ASP A 61 2.65 0.18 -5.81
CA ASP A 61 1.34 0.56 -5.26
C ASP A 61 1.21 0.35 -3.73
N HIS A 62 2.29 -0.09 -3.07
CA HIS A 62 2.41 -0.16 -1.61
C HIS A 62 3.49 0.79 -1.06
N VAL A 63 4.43 1.25 -1.89
CA VAL A 63 5.61 2.00 -1.42
C VAL A 63 5.91 3.29 -2.18
N ALA A 64 5.06 3.73 -3.13
CA ALA A 64 5.32 4.90 -3.99
C ALA A 64 5.64 6.18 -3.20
N GLY A 65 4.99 6.41 -2.08
CA GLY A 65 5.20 7.57 -1.20
C GLY A 65 6.10 7.32 0.00
N LEU A 66 6.53 6.07 0.23
CA LEU A 66 7.15 5.60 1.47
C LEU A 66 8.30 6.51 1.95
N ALA A 67 9.34 6.65 1.13
CA ALA A 67 10.54 7.39 1.53
C ALA A 67 10.26 8.88 1.79
N VAL A 68 9.39 9.48 0.97
CA VAL A 68 9.06 10.90 1.10
C VAL A 68 8.22 11.14 2.36
N LEU A 69 7.22 10.29 2.61
CA LEU A 69 6.36 10.41 3.78
C LEU A 69 7.14 10.14 5.08
N ALA A 70 7.93 9.05 5.14
CA ALA A 70 8.72 8.69 6.30
C ALA A 70 9.70 9.82 6.69
N ARG A 71 10.43 10.40 5.71
CA ARG A 71 11.33 11.54 5.95
C ARG A 71 10.59 12.78 6.40
N ARG A 72 9.44 13.09 5.80
CA ARG A 72 8.65 14.27 6.14
C ARG A 72 8.14 14.24 7.57
N LEU A 73 7.69 13.06 8.03
CA LEU A 73 7.15 12.88 9.36
C LEU A 73 8.23 12.45 10.38
N ASN A 74 9.42 12.10 9.90
CA ASN A 74 10.54 11.59 10.71
C ASN A 74 10.14 10.39 11.58
N ILE A 75 9.39 9.43 10.99
CA ILE A 75 8.89 8.23 11.68
C ILE A 75 9.57 6.95 11.16
N PRO A 76 9.68 5.90 11.99
CA PRO A 76 10.27 4.63 11.60
C PRO A 76 9.41 3.87 10.58
N VAL A 77 10.08 3.05 9.77
CA VAL A 77 9.47 2.13 8.80
C VAL A 77 9.75 0.71 9.24
N TYR A 78 8.68 -0.06 9.42
CA TYR A 78 8.70 -1.48 9.77
C TYR A 78 8.45 -2.32 8.51
N LEU A 79 9.36 -3.24 8.20
CA LEU A 79 9.26 -4.12 7.05
C LEU A 79 10.14 -5.36 7.26
N THR A 80 9.98 -6.40 6.42
CA THR A 80 10.91 -7.53 6.44
C THR A 80 12.22 -7.15 5.74
N GLU A 81 13.34 -7.77 6.12
CA GLU A 81 14.64 -7.49 5.51
C GLU A 81 14.65 -7.79 3.99
N PRO A 82 14.04 -8.92 3.49
CA PRO A 82 13.93 -9.16 2.05
C PRO A 82 13.15 -8.08 1.30
N THR A 83 12.00 -7.63 1.84
CA THR A 83 11.20 -6.52 1.31
C THR A 83 12.02 -5.23 1.23
N HIS A 84 12.75 -4.88 2.29
CA HIS A 84 13.62 -3.70 2.29
C HIS A 84 14.69 -3.78 1.19
N ARG A 85 15.39 -4.90 1.08
CA ARG A 85 16.41 -5.10 0.04
C ARG A 85 15.82 -5.01 -1.37
N ALA A 86 14.63 -5.57 -1.61
CA ALA A 86 13.96 -5.49 -2.90
C ALA A 86 13.52 -4.05 -3.22
N TRP A 87 12.94 -3.35 -2.27
CA TRP A 87 12.56 -1.95 -2.40
C TRP A 87 13.79 -1.05 -2.69
N VAL A 88 14.90 -1.19 -1.95
CA VAL A 88 16.13 -0.43 -2.20
C VAL A 88 16.63 -0.65 -3.63
N ARG A 89 16.61 -1.90 -4.13
CA ARG A 89 17.00 -2.22 -5.51
C ARG A 89 16.09 -1.55 -6.54
N MET A 90 14.80 -1.43 -6.24
CA MET A 90 13.80 -0.82 -7.12
C MET A 90 13.98 0.70 -7.21
N VAL A 91 14.20 1.38 -6.09
CA VAL A 91 14.30 2.84 -6.06
C VAL A 91 15.70 3.38 -6.35
N THR A 92 16.74 2.53 -6.28
CA THR A 92 18.11 2.92 -6.58
C THR A 92 18.37 2.78 -8.09
N PRO A 93 18.74 3.87 -8.79
CA PRO A 93 19.01 3.81 -10.21
C PRO A 93 20.15 2.81 -10.50
N ARG A 94 19.89 1.84 -11.36
CA ARG A 94 20.95 0.97 -11.90
C ARG A 94 21.73 1.79 -12.91
N THR A 95 22.96 2.16 -12.62
CA THR A 95 23.88 2.68 -13.62
C THR A 95 24.24 1.55 -14.57
N THR A 96 23.57 1.48 -15.72
CA THR A 96 23.90 0.55 -16.81
C THR A 96 25.13 1.02 -17.60
N MET A 97 25.74 2.14 -17.19
CA MET A 97 26.93 2.67 -17.83
C MET A 97 28.15 1.85 -17.43
N THR A 98 28.87 1.32 -18.43
CA THR A 98 30.23 0.81 -18.22
C THR A 98 31.10 1.96 -17.68
N TYR A 99 32.17 1.64 -16.92
CA TYR A 99 33.09 2.64 -16.36
C TYR A 99 33.61 3.61 -17.41
N ALA A 100 33.88 3.13 -18.63
CA ALA A 100 34.29 3.98 -19.78
C ALA A 100 33.18 5.00 -20.14
N LYS A 101 31.94 4.57 -20.31
CA LYS A 101 30.84 5.52 -20.61
C LYS A 101 30.57 6.48 -19.46
N TRP A 102 30.76 6.06 -18.20
CA TRP A 102 30.66 6.94 -17.06
C TRP A 102 31.76 8.02 -17.07
N LEU A 103 33.00 7.66 -17.41
CA LEU A 103 34.08 8.61 -17.56
C LEU A 103 33.78 9.63 -18.67
N ASP A 104 33.31 9.17 -19.84
CA ASP A 104 32.91 10.03 -20.94
C ASP A 104 31.82 11.02 -20.55
N HIS A 105 30.80 10.53 -19.80
CA HIS A 105 29.72 11.38 -19.31
C HIS A 105 30.21 12.44 -18.30
N VAL A 106 31.07 12.06 -17.36
CA VAL A 106 31.69 12.99 -16.41
C VAL A 106 32.56 14.03 -17.12
N GLN A 107 33.23 13.63 -18.17
CA GLN A 107 34.08 14.52 -18.98
C GLN A 107 33.22 15.53 -19.77
N GLN A 108 32.15 15.06 -20.40
CA GLN A 108 31.15 15.92 -21.07
C GLN A 108 30.47 16.90 -20.11
N GLU A 109 30.05 16.45 -18.91
CA GLU A 109 29.47 17.38 -17.90
C GLU A 109 30.49 18.46 -17.47
N LYS A 110 31.77 18.12 -17.33
CA LYS A 110 32.83 19.09 -17.01
C LYS A 110 33.03 20.10 -18.14
N GLU A 111 33.03 19.65 -19.39
CA GLU A 111 33.18 20.51 -20.56
C GLU A 111 31.97 21.45 -20.73
N VAL A 112 30.75 20.95 -20.54
CA VAL A 112 29.52 21.76 -20.56
C VAL A 112 29.54 22.82 -19.45
N ARG A 113 29.95 22.45 -18.21
CA ARG A 113 30.13 23.41 -17.14
C ARG A 113 31.19 24.44 -17.39
N ALA A 114 32.33 24.04 -17.96
CA ALA A 114 33.41 24.96 -18.33
C ALA A 114 32.96 25.93 -19.43
N ALA A 115 32.24 25.45 -20.44
CA ALA A 115 31.67 26.27 -21.50
C ALA A 115 30.63 27.26 -20.99
N ALA A 116 29.75 26.85 -20.06
CA ALA A 116 28.75 27.72 -19.43
C ALA A 116 29.38 28.84 -18.61
N VAL A 117 30.47 28.56 -17.89
CA VAL A 117 31.22 29.57 -17.13
C VAL A 117 31.93 30.56 -18.08
N THR A 118 32.40 30.11 -19.26
CA THR A 118 33.10 30.97 -20.25
C THR A 118 32.12 31.89 -21.01
N GLN A 119 30.84 31.52 -21.10
CA GLN A 119 29.82 32.30 -21.83
C GLN A 119 28.99 33.25 -20.94
N GLY A 120 29.26 33.36 -19.64
CA GLY A 120 28.68 34.40 -18.77
C GLY A 120 27.14 34.29 -18.55
N ASN A 121 26.52 33.16 -18.85
CA ASN A 121 25.09 32.94 -18.62
C ASN A 121 24.85 32.33 -17.23
N LEU A 122 24.57 33.18 -16.25
CA LEU A 122 24.18 32.81 -14.88
C LEU A 122 22.67 32.67 -14.70
N ASP A 123 21.90 32.69 -15.78
CA ASP A 123 20.44 32.49 -15.71
C ASP A 123 20.04 31.42 -16.74
N GLY A 124 20.16 30.16 -16.34
CA GLY A 124 19.73 28.99 -17.11
C GLY A 124 18.57 28.26 -16.50
N ASN A 125 17.38 28.77 -16.69
CA ASN A 125 16.14 28.02 -16.54
C ASN A 125 16.02 27.06 -17.73
N LEU A 126 16.14 25.75 -17.50
CA LEU A 126 15.85 24.73 -18.51
C LEU A 126 14.42 24.24 -18.30
N ASP A 127 13.52 24.84 -19.07
CA ASP A 127 12.15 24.38 -19.26
C ASP A 127 12.16 22.98 -19.89
N ILE A 128 11.69 21.99 -19.14
CA ILE A 128 11.14 20.77 -19.72
C ILE A 128 9.63 20.86 -19.58
N ALA A 129 8.99 21.03 -20.70
CA ALA A 129 7.54 21.12 -20.84
C ALA A 129 6.86 19.87 -20.27
N ALA A 130 5.99 20.08 -19.28
CA ALA A 130 4.95 19.16 -18.92
C ALA A 130 3.64 19.95 -18.87
N GLU A 131 2.79 19.69 -19.85
CA GLU A 131 1.42 20.19 -19.86
C GLU A 131 0.63 19.64 -18.67
N ALA A 132 0.01 20.52 -17.94
CA ALA A 132 -1.34 20.57 -17.39
C ALA A 132 -1.37 21.50 -16.17
N ALA A 133 -1.89 22.69 -16.37
CA ALA A 133 -2.26 23.64 -15.31
C ALA A 133 -3.72 23.38 -14.87
N PRO A 134 -4.23 24.23 -13.96
CA PRO A 134 -3.93 24.30 -12.53
C PRO A 134 -5.22 24.31 -11.69
N ASP A 135 -5.11 24.00 -10.41
CA ASP A 135 -6.02 24.63 -9.44
C ASP A 135 -5.23 25.10 -8.22
N GLN A 136 -5.41 26.38 -7.93
CA GLN A 136 -4.76 27.09 -6.86
C GLN A 136 -5.30 26.62 -5.50
N VAL A 137 -4.45 25.92 -4.74
CA VAL A 137 -4.64 25.77 -3.30
C VAL A 137 -3.32 26.14 -2.64
N SER A 138 -3.41 27.17 -1.79
CA SER A 138 -2.43 27.79 -0.89
C SER A 138 -0.99 27.25 -0.90
N ALA A 139 -0.08 28.16 -1.31
CA ALA A 139 1.36 27.94 -1.53
C ALA A 139 2.23 27.82 -0.26
N ASP A 140 1.66 27.70 0.94
CA ASP A 140 2.41 27.90 2.20
C ASP A 140 2.93 26.62 2.89
N LEU A 141 2.86 25.46 2.26
CA LEU A 141 3.33 24.20 2.88
C LEU A 141 4.38 23.43 2.07
N CYS A 142 4.97 24.01 1.04
CA CYS A 142 6.05 23.40 0.28
C CYS A 142 7.37 24.13 0.52
N GLU A 143 8.16 23.69 1.49
CA GLU A 143 9.57 24.08 1.53
C GLU A 143 10.30 23.49 0.32
N PRO A 144 11.27 24.23 -0.29
CA PRO A 144 12.01 23.75 -1.45
C PRO A 144 12.82 22.50 -1.07
N ALA A 145 12.79 21.49 -1.95
CA ALA A 145 13.55 20.26 -1.80
C ALA A 145 15.05 20.57 -1.61
N PRO A 146 15.75 19.89 -0.69
CA PRO A 146 17.17 20.11 -0.47
C PRO A 146 17.98 19.77 -1.73
N THR A 147 18.89 20.67 -2.11
CA THR A 147 19.73 20.65 -3.32
C THR A 147 20.87 19.62 -3.34
N ALA A 148 20.92 18.69 -2.41
CA ALA A 148 21.77 17.51 -2.49
C ALA A 148 20.89 16.34 -2.98
N LYS A 149 21.36 15.58 -4.00
CA LYS A 149 20.71 14.34 -4.46
C LYS A 149 20.60 13.40 -3.26
N SER A 150 19.50 13.52 -2.51
CA SER A 150 19.24 12.66 -1.36
C SER A 150 19.11 11.24 -1.87
N ASN A 151 19.75 10.28 -1.20
CA ASN A 151 19.58 8.86 -1.50
C ASN A 151 18.07 8.54 -1.54
N PRO A 152 17.50 8.13 -2.68
CA PRO A 152 16.07 7.87 -2.79
C PRO A 152 15.60 6.76 -1.84
N ALA A 153 16.51 5.87 -1.45
CA ALA A 153 16.26 4.78 -0.50
C ALA A 153 16.51 5.18 0.97
N HIS A 154 16.77 6.46 1.27
CA HIS A 154 16.98 6.88 2.65
C HIS A 154 15.68 6.91 3.45
N LEU A 155 15.64 6.17 4.56
CA LEU A 155 14.59 6.17 5.58
C LEU A 155 15.15 6.71 6.90
N PRO A 156 14.37 7.45 7.72
CA PRO A 156 14.85 7.99 9.00
C PRO A 156 15.25 6.90 9.98
N ALA A 157 14.45 5.84 10.09
CA ALA A 157 14.72 4.64 10.86
C ALA A 157 14.08 3.44 10.17
N VAL A 158 14.71 2.27 10.32
CA VAL A 158 14.24 1.00 9.76
C VAL A 158 14.23 -0.02 10.88
N GLU A 159 13.08 -0.65 11.07
CA GLU A 159 12.86 -1.72 12.04
C GLU A 159 12.47 -3.00 11.31
N TYR A 160 13.17 -4.10 11.58
CA TYR A 160 12.86 -5.37 10.92
C TYR A 160 11.99 -6.25 11.81
N PHE A 161 10.98 -6.86 11.16
CA PHE A 161 10.18 -7.92 11.74
C PHE A 161 10.26 -9.20 10.90
N HIS A 162 9.77 -10.31 11.45
CA HIS A 162 9.63 -11.59 10.77
C HIS A 162 8.17 -12.02 10.74
N SER A 163 7.69 -12.47 9.59
CA SER A 163 6.34 -13.06 9.47
C SER A 163 6.17 -14.22 10.46
N GLY A 164 5.03 -14.24 11.15
CA GLY A 164 4.73 -15.21 12.20
C GLY A 164 5.23 -14.85 13.60
N THR A 165 6.03 -13.80 13.76
CA THR A 165 6.50 -13.31 15.07
C THR A 165 5.84 -11.99 15.41
N SER A 166 5.08 -11.96 16.50
CA SER A 166 4.42 -10.74 16.97
C SER A 166 5.41 -9.73 17.55
N PHE A 167 5.11 -8.46 17.36
CA PHE A 167 5.82 -7.34 17.97
C PHE A 167 4.82 -6.24 18.35
N SER A 168 5.24 -5.24 19.12
CA SER A 168 4.36 -4.17 19.56
C SER A 168 4.91 -2.80 19.16
N ILE A 169 4.01 -1.89 18.77
CA ILE A 169 4.27 -0.47 18.64
C ILE A 169 3.31 0.24 19.60
N GLY A 170 3.85 0.88 20.62
CA GLY A 170 3.05 1.46 21.70
C GLY A 170 2.13 0.41 22.34
N ASP A 171 0.82 0.59 22.23
CA ASP A 171 -0.19 -0.34 22.76
C ASP A 171 -0.87 -1.22 21.68
N LEU A 172 -0.37 -1.19 20.44
CA LEU A 172 -0.78 -2.09 19.37
C LEU A 172 0.13 -3.32 19.34
N ASP A 173 -0.45 -4.49 19.54
CA ASP A 173 0.21 -5.76 19.26
C ASP A 173 -0.02 -6.12 17.80
N ILE A 174 1.05 -6.38 17.06
CA ILE A 174 1.04 -6.59 15.61
C ILE A 174 1.56 -7.99 15.31
N THR A 175 0.76 -8.79 14.62
CA THR A 175 1.15 -10.13 14.19
C THR A 175 1.16 -10.17 12.66
N PRO A 176 2.34 -10.10 12.02
CA PRO A 176 2.46 -10.30 10.58
C PRO A 176 2.29 -11.78 10.24
N PHE A 177 1.65 -12.08 9.12
CA PHE A 177 1.52 -13.44 8.59
C PHE A 177 1.85 -13.47 7.11
N THR A 178 2.58 -14.50 6.66
CA THR A 178 2.97 -14.66 5.26
C THR A 178 1.75 -14.85 4.37
N ILE A 179 1.72 -14.15 3.25
CA ILE A 179 0.71 -14.29 2.19
C ILE A 179 1.37 -14.81 0.89
N PRO A 180 0.62 -15.56 0.06
CA PRO A 180 1.12 -16.02 -1.24
C PRO A 180 1.01 -14.92 -2.29
N HIS A 181 2.09 -14.19 -2.53
CA HIS A 181 2.18 -13.15 -3.55
C HIS A 181 3.56 -13.13 -4.20
N ASP A 182 3.68 -12.57 -5.41
CA ASP A 182 4.90 -12.51 -6.20
C ASP A 182 5.82 -11.34 -5.77
N ALA A 183 6.15 -11.29 -4.50
CA ALA A 183 7.02 -10.31 -3.85
C ALA A 183 8.12 -10.98 -3.04
N ALA A 184 9.08 -10.23 -2.50
CA ALA A 184 10.26 -10.77 -1.84
C ALA A 184 9.94 -11.50 -0.54
N ASP A 185 9.06 -10.94 0.29
CA ASP A 185 8.58 -11.55 1.55
C ASP A 185 7.25 -10.88 1.97
N PRO A 186 6.18 -11.16 1.21
CA PRO A 186 4.90 -10.47 1.40
C PRO A 186 4.16 -10.95 2.63
N CYS A 187 3.55 -10.01 3.35
CA CYS A 187 2.78 -10.30 4.56
C CYS A 187 1.49 -9.49 4.66
N GLY A 188 0.50 -10.07 5.34
CA GLY A 188 -0.63 -9.36 5.91
C GLY A 188 -0.40 -9.12 7.40
N PHE A 189 -1.28 -8.35 8.04
CA PHE A 189 -1.16 -7.99 9.44
C PHE A 189 -2.45 -8.24 10.22
N VAL A 190 -2.30 -8.73 11.44
CA VAL A 190 -3.34 -8.66 12.48
C VAL A 190 -2.87 -7.67 13.54
N PHE A 191 -3.74 -6.74 13.89
CA PHE A 191 -3.56 -5.74 14.93
C PHE A 191 -4.47 -6.07 16.11
N ALA A 192 -3.93 -6.05 17.32
CA ALA A 192 -4.71 -6.28 18.52
C ALA A 192 -4.45 -5.18 19.55
N ALA A 193 -5.50 -4.62 20.09
CA ALA A 193 -5.50 -3.69 21.22
C ALA A 193 -6.87 -3.65 21.88
N GLU A 194 -6.92 -3.37 23.18
CA GLU A 194 -8.18 -3.12 23.91
C GLU A 194 -9.20 -4.27 23.79
N GLY A 195 -8.72 -5.50 23.58
CA GLY A 195 -9.57 -6.69 23.42
C GLY A 195 -10.18 -6.86 22.02
N LEU A 196 -9.87 -5.97 21.08
CA LEU A 196 -10.31 -5.98 19.68
C LEU A 196 -9.19 -6.43 18.75
N ARG A 197 -9.56 -6.96 17.58
CA ARG A 197 -8.62 -7.41 16.55
C ARG A 197 -9.05 -6.93 15.17
N MET A 198 -8.11 -6.31 14.44
CA MET A 198 -8.31 -5.88 13.05
C MET A 198 -7.29 -6.55 12.14
N ALA A 199 -7.66 -6.86 10.91
CA ALA A 199 -6.74 -7.49 9.96
C ALA A 199 -6.73 -6.78 8.61
N VAL A 200 -5.54 -6.79 7.98
CA VAL A 200 -5.31 -6.35 6.60
C VAL A 200 -4.72 -7.52 5.82
N ALA A 201 -5.43 -7.98 4.80
CA ALA A 201 -5.11 -9.14 3.98
C ALA A 201 -5.43 -8.85 2.51
N THR A 202 -4.52 -8.17 1.83
CA THR A 202 -4.56 -7.89 0.39
C THR A 202 -3.40 -8.60 -0.31
N ASP A 203 -3.45 -8.66 -1.64
CA ASP A 203 -2.40 -9.27 -2.47
C ASP A 203 -2.23 -10.77 -2.23
N LEU A 204 -3.35 -11.47 -2.28
CA LEU A 204 -3.45 -12.90 -2.00
C LEU A 204 -3.71 -13.69 -3.29
N GLY A 205 -2.77 -14.53 -3.70
CA GLY A 205 -3.01 -15.45 -4.83
C GLY A 205 -4.02 -16.56 -4.53
N TYR A 206 -4.14 -16.96 -3.27
CA TYR A 206 -5.13 -17.92 -2.74
C TYR A 206 -5.18 -17.84 -1.20
N MET A 207 -6.11 -18.56 -0.57
CA MET A 207 -6.30 -18.59 0.87
C MET A 207 -5.66 -19.85 1.51
N PRO A 208 -4.37 -19.83 1.89
CA PRO A 208 -3.73 -20.97 2.54
C PRO A 208 -4.14 -21.11 4.01
N PRO A 209 -3.92 -22.28 4.65
CA PRO A 209 -4.34 -22.54 6.03
C PRO A 209 -3.81 -21.54 7.07
N ASN A 210 -2.57 -21.03 6.91
CA ASN A 210 -1.99 -20.03 7.80
C ASN A 210 -2.75 -18.70 7.74
N VAL A 211 -3.15 -18.24 6.55
CA VAL A 211 -3.98 -17.03 6.37
C VAL A 211 -5.36 -17.25 6.97
N LYS A 212 -6.02 -18.37 6.65
CA LYS A 212 -7.33 -18.73 7.25
C LYS A 212 -7.27 -18.76 8.79
N ALA A 213 -6.15 -19.24 9.35
CA ALA A 213 -5.94 -19.26 10.80
C ALA A 213 -5.73 -17.86 11.39
N ALA A 214 -4.96 -16.99 10.71
CA ALA A 214 -4.70 -15.62 11.13
C ALA A 214 -5.99 -14.77 11.14
N LEU A 215 -6.91 -15.01 10.21
CA LEU A 215 -8.16 -14.28 10.05
C LEU A 215 -9.30 -14.78 10.94
N LYS A 216 -9.02 -15.64 11.92
CA LYS A 216 -10.03 -16.04 12.93
C LYS A 216 -10.16 -15.01 14.03
N ARG A 217 -11.39 -14.81 14.52
CA ARG A 217 -11.74 -13.90 15.62
C ARG A 217 -11.27 -12.46 15.35
N ILE A 218 -11.51 -11.99 14.13
CA ILE A 218 -11.23 -10.61 13.71
C ILE A 218 -12.53 -9.81 13.82
N ASP A 219 -12.45 -8.61 14.38
CA ASP A 219 -13.59 -7.70 14.57
C ASP A 219 -13.80 -6.76 13.37
N ALA A 220 -12.73 -6.39 12.66
CA ALA A 220 -12.78 -5.69 11.37
C ALA A 220 -11.72 -6.25 10.41
N LEU A 221 -12.11 -6.59 9.19
CA LEU A 221 -11.30 -7.27 8.19
C LEU A 221 -11.27 -6.47 6.89
N LEU A 222 -10.08 -6.03 6.46
CA LEU A 222 -9.83 -5.62 5.07
C LEU A 222 -9.31 -6.83 4.30
N LEU A 223 -10.11 -7.29 3.32
CA LEU A 223 -9.85 -8.51 2.56
C LEU A 223 -9.86 -8.22 1.06
N GLU A 224 -8.94 -8.83 0.32
CA GLU A 224 -8.90 -8.72 -1.13
C GLU A 224 -10.14 -9.33 -1.81
N SER A 225 -10.62 -8.62 -2.85
CA SER A 225 -11.58 -9.11 -3.84
C SER A 225 -11.24 -8.48 -5.19
N ASN A 226 -10.14 -8.96 -5.80
CA ASN A 226 -9.46 -8.23 -6.86
C ASN A 226 -10.22 -8.24 -8.20
N HIS A 227 -10.65 -9.40 -8.67
CA HIS A 227 -11.20 -9.51 -10.02
C HIS A 227 -12.41 -10.45 -10.11
N ASP A 228 -13.27 -10.14 -11.04
CA ASP A 228 -14.25 -11.08 -11.57
C ASP A 228 -13.61 -11.97 -12.63
N LEU A 229 -13.91 -13.28 -12.62
CA LEU A 229 -13.26 -14.24 -13.50
C LEU A 229 -13.62 -14.02 -14.98
N GLU A 230 -14.86 -13.64 -15.28
CA GLU A 230 -15.32 -13.38 -16.65
C GLU A 230 -14.76 -12.07 -17.18
N MET A 231 -14.82 -11.01 -16.36
CA MET A 231 -14.22 -9.73 -16.72
C MET A 231 -12.71 -9.84 -16.95
N LEU A 232 -11.98 -10.63 -16.14
CA LEU A 232 -10.57 -10.86 -16.36
C LEU A 232 -10.31 -11.67 -17.62
N ARG A 233 -11.11 -12.73 -17.89
CA ARG A 233 -10.99 -13.54 -19.11
C ARG A 233 -11.17 -12.69 -20.36
N ASP A 234 -12.19 -11.86 -20.41
CA ASP A 234 -12.60 -11.08 -21.57
C ASP A 234 -11.98 -9.66 -21.60
N GLY A 235 -11.39 -9.24 -20.49
CA GLY A 235 -10.82 -7.90 -20.27
C GLY A 235 -9.56 -7.60 -21.11
N PRO A 236 -9.06 -6.36 -21.02
CA PRO A 236 -8.05 -5.83 -21.93
C PRO A 236 -6.62 -6.32 -21.64
N TYR A 237 -6.39 -7.03 -20.55
CA TYR A 237 -5.02 -7.44 -20.16
C TYR A 237 -4.44 -8.47 -21.13
N PRO A 238 -3.13 -8.36 -21.48
CA PRO A 238 -2.43 -9.41 -22.21
C PRO A 238 -2.51 -10.76 -21.47
N TRP A 239 -2.47 -11.86 -22.23
CA TRP A 239 -2.60 -13.20 -21.66
C TRP A 239 -1.58 -13.49 -20.55
N SER A 240 -0.34 -13.04 -20.68
CA SER A 240 0.70 -13.19 -19.65
C SER A 240 0.33 -12.52 -18.33
N VAL A 241 -0.32 -11.34 -18.39
CA VAL A 241 -0.81 -10.62 -17.19
C VAL A 241 -2.00 -11.38 -16.59
N LYS A 242 -2.95 -11.85 -17.41
CA LYS A 242 -4.08 -12.67 -16.93
C LYS A 242 -3.59 -13.93 -16.21
N GLN A 243 -2.60 -14.64 -16.79
CA GLN A 243 -2.01 -15.81 -16.15
C GLN A 243 -1.34 -15.48 -14.80
N ARG A 244 -0.64 -14.34 -14.71
CA ARG A 244 -0.04 -13.87 -13.45
C ARG A 244 -1.12 -13.60 -12.41
N VAL A 245 -2.16 -12.85 -12.75
CA VAL A 245 -3.28 -12.53 -11.85
C VAL A 245 -3.98 -13.79 -11.34
N LEU A 246 -4.22 -14.78 -12.21
CA LEU A 246 -4.88 -16.05 -11.89
C LEU A 246 -3.95 -17.06 -11.18
N SER A 247 -2.67 -16.76 -11.04
CA SER A 247 -1.71 -17.67 -10.43
C SER A 247 -1.87 -17.76 -8.91
N ARG A 248 -1.25 -18.79 -8.30
CA ARG A 248 -1.22 -18.95 -6.84
C ARG A 248 -0.44 -17.84 -6.09
N VAL A 249 0.23 -16.97 -6.81
CA VAL A 249 0.93 -15.79 -6.27
C VAL A 249 0.41 -14.49 -6.90
N GLY A 250 -0.76 -14.55 -7.54
CA GLY A 250 -1.47 -13.40 -8.11
C GLY A 250 -2.41 -12.76 -7.09
N HIS A 251 -3.72 -12.72 -7.43
CA HIS A 251 -4.73 -12.04 -6.62
C HIS A 251 -6.00 -12.86 -6.46
N LEU A 252 -6.73 -12.68 -5.35
CA LEU A 252 -8.01 -13.34 -5.11
C LEU A 252 -9.10 -12.82 -6.05
N SER A 253 -9.79 -13.75 -6.71
CA SER A 253 -11.03 -13.43 -7.41
C SER A 253 -12.18 -13.21 -6.43
N ASN A 254 -13.25 -12.52 -6.89
CA ASN A 254 -14.50 -12.40 -6.14
C ASN A 254 -15.04 -13.77 -5.72
N HIS A 255 -14.87 -14.78 -6.57
CA HIS A 255 -15.26 -16.17 -6.29
C HIS A 255 -14.46 -16.78 -5.13
N ALA A 256 -13.13 -16.65 -5.15
CA ALA A 256 -12.27 -17.19 -4.07
C ALA A 256 -12.50 -16.49 -2.73
N THR A 257 -12.75 -15.18 -2.76
CA THR A 257 -13.14 -14.42 -1.57
C THR A 257 -14.49 -14.89 -1.03
N ALA A 258 -15.48 -15.08 -1.88
CA ALA A 258 -16.80 -15.61 -1.52
C ALA A 258 -16.69 -17.05 -0.98
N GLU A 259 -15.88 -17.90 -1.57
CA GLU A 259 -15.60 -19.26 -1.06
C GLU A 259 -15.05 -19.21 0.37
N PHE A 260 -14.03 -18.39 0.64
CA PHE A 260 -13.51 -18.21 2.00
C PHE A 260 -14.60 -17.72 2.96
N LEU A 261 -15.37 -16.70 2.58
CA LEU A 261 -16.44 -16.15 3.42
C LEU A 261 -17.55 -17.17 3.71
N SER A 262 -17.83 -18.09 2.79
CA SER A 262 -18.88 -19.10 2.97
C SER A 262 -18.44 -20.36 3.71
N THR A 263 -17.13 -20.70 3.69
CA THR A 263 -16.67 -22.01 4.19
C THR A 263 -15.75 -21.94 5.41
N ASP A 264 -14.83 -20.98 5.43
CA ASP A 264 -13.73 -20.94 6.42
C ASP A 264 -13.81 -19.76 7.39
N TYR A 265 -14.53 -18.70 7.02
CA TYR A 265 -14.73 -17.52 7.85
C TYR A 265 -15.59 -17.85 9.07
N ASP A 266 -15.16 -17.41 10.25
CA ASP A 266 -15.82 -17.74 11.52
C ASP A 266 -16.99 -16.81 11.91
N GLY A 267 -17.23 -15.77 11.10
CA GLY A 267 -18.34 -14.84 11.32
C GLY A 267 -18.12 -13.78 12.38
N GLY A 268 -16.90 -13.65 12.91
CA GLY A 268 -16.59 -12.77 14.03
C GLY A 268 -16.60 -11.28 13.72
N ALA A 269 -16.31 -10.86 12.48
CA ALA A 269 -16.12 -9.46 12.16
C ALA A 269 -17.43 -8.67 12.11
N SER A 270 -17.49 -7.56 12.81
CA SER A 270 -18.56 -6.56 12.67
C SER A 270 -18.47 -5.82 11.32
N TYR A 271 -17.28 -5.71 10.77
CA TYR A 271 -17.02 -5.07 9.47
C TYR A 271 -16.14 -5.94 8.59
N ILE A 272 -16.58 -6.17 7.37
CA ILE A 272 -15.78 -6.74 6.28
C ILE A 272 -15.67 -5.68 5.20
N VAL A 273 -14.43 -5.30 4.87
CA VAL A 273 -14.11 -4.36 3.80
C VAL A 273 -13.50 -5.13 2.66
N LEU A 274 -14.16 -5.15 1.52
CA LEU A 274 -13.56 -5.67 0.29
C LEU A 274 -12.64 -4.60 -0.29
N GLY A 275 -11.41 -4.95 -0.51
CA GLY A 275 -10.39 -4.05 -1.04
C GLY A 275 -9.63 -4.61 -2.23
N HIS A 276 -8.69 -3.82 -2.72
CA HIS A 276 -7.81 -4.16 -3.83
C HIS A 276 -8.55 -4.58 -5.12
N LEU A 277 -9.70 -3.91 -5.38
CA LEU A 277 -10.50 -4.17 -6.57
C LEU A 277 -9.78 -3.67 -7.82
N SER A 278 -9.70 -4.51 -8.85
CA SER A 278 -9.17 -4.14 -10.17
C SER A 278 -10.12 -3.17 -10.88
N GLU A 279 -9.61 -2.02 -11.32
CA GLU A 279 -10.41 -1.06 -12.08
C GLU A 279 -10.84 -1.57 -13.46
N SER A 280 -10.07 -2.50 -14.05
CA SER A 280 -10.30 -3.00 -15.42
C SER A 280 -10.99 -4.36 -15.47
N ASN A 281 -10.87 -5.15 -14.39
CA ASN A 281 -11.33 -6.54 -14.40
C ASN A 281 -12.26 -6.86 -13.22
N ASN A 282 -12.87 -5.84 -12.64
CA ASN A 282 -13.89 -5.98 -11.60
C ASN A 282 -14.91 -4.84 -11.69
N ALA A 283 -16.07 -5.09 -11.11
CA ALA A 283 -17.04 -4.06 -10.78
C ALA A 283 -17.35 -4.16 -9.27
N PRO A 284 -17.43 -3.03 -8.55
CA PRO A 284 -17.73 -3.04 -7.13
C PRO A 284 -18.98 -3.82 -6.77
N GLU A 285 -20.01 -3.77 -7.63
CA GLU A 285 -21.27 -4.47 -7.47
C GLU A 285 -21.12 -5.98 -7.55
N LEU A 286 -20.25 -6.50 -8.44
CA LEU A 286 -19.99 -7.94 -8.57
C LEU A 286 -19.28 -8.47 -7.33
N ALA A 287 -18.26 -7.75 -6.84
CA ALA A 287 -17.59 -8.11 -5.60
C ALA A 287 -18.55 -8.10 -4.40
N ARG A 288 -19.41 -7.09 -4.31
CA ARG A 288 -20.45 -6.98 -3.28
C ARG A 288 -21.41 -8.14 -3.32
N ILE A 289 -22.03 -8.41 -4.49
CA ILE A 289 -23.02 -9.49 -4.67
C ILE A 289 -22.42 -10.85 -4.28
N ALA A 290 -21.21 -11.15 -4.74
CA ALA A 290 -20.54 -12.40 -4.43
C ALA A 290 -20.32 -12.59 -2.92
N ALA A 291 -19.86 -11.55 -2.23
CA ALA A 291 -19.63 -11.59 -0.79
C ALA A 291 -20.95 -11.63 0.02
N GLU A 292 -21.97 -10.85 -0.37
CA GLU A 292 -23.29 -10.87 0.29
C GLU A 292 -23.96 -12.24 0.18
N GLN A 293 -23.90 -12.88 -0.99
CA GLN A 293 -24.41 -14.24 -1.19
C GLN A 293 -23.66 -15.27 -0.31
N ALA A 294 -22.34 -15.15 -0.23
CA ALA A 294 -21.53 -16.01 0.61
C ALA A 294 -21.89 -15.84 2.11
N LEU A 295 -22.03 -14.63 2.58
CA LEU A 295 -22.40 -14.32 3.98
C LEU A 295 -23.84 -14.73 4.30
N ALA A 296 -24.77 -14.64 3.36
CA ALA A 296 -26.17 -15.07 3.55
C ALA A 296 -26.31 -16.56 3.81
N SER A 297 -25.34 -17.38 3.39
CA SER A 297 -25.32 -18.83 3.67
C SER A 297 -25.07 -19.16 5.16
N HIS A 298 -24.65 -18.17 5.97
CA HIS A 298 -24.37 -18.31 7.40
C HIS A 298 -25.31 -17.46 8.25
N PRO A 299 -26.50 -17.94 8.64
CA PRO A 299 -27.52 -17.15 9.36
C PRO A 299 -27.04 -16.60 10.72
N LYS A 300 -25.92 -17.11 11.27
CA LYS A 300 -25.29 -16.56 12.48
C LYS A 300 -24.54 -15.26 12.25
N LEU A 301 -24.34 -14.87 10.99
CA LEU A 301 -23.51 -13.73 10.56
C LEU A 301 -24.34 -12.49 10.19
N LEU A 302 -25.62 -12.44 10.57
CA LEU A 302 -26.57 -11.36 10.25
C LEU A 302 -26.22 -9.98 10.82
N GLY A 303 -25.04 -9.78 11.38
CA GLY A 303 -24.59 -8.50 11.92
C GLY A 303 -23.42 -7.86 11.16
N ASN A 304 -22.86 -8.54 10.17
CA ASN A 304 -21.69 -8.04 9.44
C ASN A 304 -22.07 -6.89 8.51
N ARG A 305 -21.32 -5.77 8.60
CA ARG A 305 -21.41 -4.70 7.62
C ARG A 305 -20.37 -4.94 6.53
N LEU A 306 -20.84 -5.14 5.31
CA LEU A 306 -19.99 -5.27 4.13
C LEU A 306 -19.76 -3.87 3.51
N LEU A 307 -18.51 -3.48 3.40
CA LEU A 307 -18.06 -2.22 2.82
C LEU A 307 -17.12 -2.48 1.64
N LEU A 308 -16.95 -1.47 0.79
CA LEU A 308 -16.04 -1.52 -0.36
C LEU A 308 -15.04 -0.39 -0.25
N ALA A 309 -13.75 -0.71 -0.24
CA ALA A 309 -12.69 0.28 -0.30
C ALA A 309 -12.39 0.62 -1.76
N MET A 310 -12.37 1.91 -2.07
CA MET A 310 -12.17 2.41 -3.42
C MET A 310 -10.75 2.92 -3.63
N GLN A 311 -10.28 2.82 -4.88
CA GLN A 311 -9.00 3.40 -5.28
C GLN A 311 -9.01 4.94 -5.22
N SER A 312 -10.14 5.57 -5.52
CA SER A 312 -10.26 7.01 -5.77
C SER A 312 -10.52 7.87 -4.54
N ALA A 313 -11.04 7.29 -3.46
CA ALA A 313 -11.45 8.02 -2.27
C ALA A 313 -11.22 7.21 -0.98
N PRO A 314 -10.96 7.87 0.17
CA PRO A 314 -10.93 7.19 1.45
C PRO A 314 -12.32 6.66 1.83
N LEU A 315 -12.32 5.53 2.52
CA LEU A 315 -13.50 4.99 3.17
C LEU A 315 -13.76 5.76 4.49
N GLU A 316 -15.03 5.92 4.86
CA GLU A 316 -15.35 6.42 6.19
C GLU A 316 -14.69 5.54 7.28
N PRO A 317 -14.08 6.16 8.30
CA PRO A 317 -13.38 5.43 9.34
C PRO A 317 -14.29 4.46 10.08
N ILE A 318 -13.85 3.22 10.20
CA ILE A 318 -14.49 2.18 10.98
C ILE A 318 -13.97 2.26 12.41
N THR A 319 -14.86 2.42 13.37
CA THR A 319 -14.51 2.50 14.80
C THR A 319 -15.22 1.38 15.56
N LEU A 320 -14.47 0.67 16.41
CA LEU A 320 -14.92 -0.42 17.29
C LEU A 320 -14.64 -0.08 18.75
#